data_f3e90179bb8ce081d38167bf6a5e33f3
#
_entry.id   f3e90179bb8ce081d38167bf6a5e33f3
#
_cell.length_a   1.000
_cell.length_b   1.000
_cell.length_c   1.000
_cell.angle_alpha   90.00
_cell.angle_beta   90.00
_cell.angle_gamma   90.00
#
_symmetry.space_group_name_H-M   'P 1'
#
loop_
_entity.id
_entity.type
_entity.pdbx_description
1 polymer ?
#
loop_
_entity_poly.entity_id
_entity_poly.type
_entity_poly.pdbx_seq_one_letter_code
_entity_poly.pdbx_strand_id
1 'polypeptide(L)'
;MRSFLSRFRQPTWLATLCFLMVTALLSACQKEDTTDYTERDEALITAYIKDNNLTGFQRQPSGLYVAITQPGTGANAQTGQAVSALYTGQTFDGKVFDSSSNNNNTPISFVLGQGQVIAGWDQGFALLNKGSKAILLIPSELAYKGASPSSSIPAHAVLRFDVEVTNIK
;
A
#
# COMPACT_ATOMS: atom_id res chain seq x y z
N MET A 1 -71.39 -38.70 -18.00
CA MET A 1 -69.97 -38.94 -17.79
C MET A 1 -69.35 -37.67 -17.25
N ARG A 2 -69.06 -37.61 -15.95
CA ARG A 2 -68.49 -36.43 -15.26
C ARG A 2 -66.96 -36.67 -15.04
N SER A 3 -66.12 -35.94 -15.64
CA SER A 3 -64.68 -36.00 -15.39
C SER A 3 -64.32 -35.06 -14.23
N PHE A 4 -63.77 -35.60 -13.17
CA PHE A 4 -63.25 -34.92 -11.99
C PHE A 4 -61.84 -34.48 -12.31
N LEU A 5 -61.59 -33.16 -12.43
CA LEU A 5 -60.26 -32.59 -12.42
C LEU A 5 -59.88 -32.21 -10.98
N SER A 6 -59.06 -33.00 -10.35
CA SER A 6 -58.47 -32.69 -9.04
C SER A 6 -57.38 -31.62 -9.19
N ARG A 7 -57.66 -30.40 -8.71
CA ARG A 7 -56.66 -29.34 -8.56
C ARG A 7 -55.73 -29.68 -7.39
N PHE A 8 -54.53 -30.08 -7.67
CA PHE A 8 -53.46 -30.12 -6.67
C PHE A 8 -53.10 -28.68 -6.25
N ARG A 9 -53.56 -28.27 -5.07
CA ARG A 9 -53.07 -27.03 -4.40
C ARG A 9 -51.70 -27.33 -3.83
N GLN A 10 -50.66 -26.85 -4.45
CA GLN A 10 -49.30 -26.83 -3.89
C GLN A 10 -49.29 -25.96 -2.63
N PRO A 11 -48.72 -26.41 -1.50
CA PRO A 11 -48.70 -25.63 -0.27
C PRO A 11 -47.65 -24.50 -0.43
N THR A 12 -48.11 -23.27 -0.38
CA THR A 12 -47.31 -22.03 -0.52
C THR A 12 -46.23 -21.89 0.54
N TRP A 13 -46.26 -22.65 1.61
CA TRP A 13 -45.27 -22.65 2.69
C TRP A 13 -43.93 -23.28 2.29
N LEU A 14 -43.90 -24.20 1.33
CA LEU A 14 -42.66 -24.77 0.79
C LEU A 14 -41.86 -23.76 -0.02
N ALA A 15 -42.54 -22.89 -0.76
CA ALA A 15 -41.88 -21.82 -1.54
C ALA A 15 -41.28 -20.74 -0.65
N THR A 16 -41.93 -20.38 0.47
CA THR A 16 -41.43 -19.44 1.46
C THR A 16 -40.23 -19.99 2.24
N LEU A 17 -40.22 -21.29 2.53
CA LEU A 17 -39.08 -21.92 3.22
C LEU A 17 -37.81 -21.96 2.35
N CYS A 18 -37.95 -22.24 1.04
CA CYS A 18 -36.84 -22.18 0.08
C CYS A 18 -36.28 -20.77 -0.09
N PHE A 19 -37.13 -19.73 -0.09
CA PHE A 19 -36.70 -18.34 -0.23
C PHE A 19 -35.91 -17.85 1.00
N LEU A 20 -36.31 -18.28 2.21
CA LEU A 20 -35.58 -17.99 3.45
C LEU A 20 -34.23 -18.72 3.54
N MET A 21 -34.10 -19.92 2.99
CA MET A 21 -32.81 -20.63 2.94
C MET A 21 -31.82 -20.01 1.94
N VAL A 22 -32.30 -19.47 0.82
CA VAL A 22 -31.42 -18.84 -0.18
C VAL A 22 -30.86 -17.50 0.31
N THR A 23 -31.61 -16.75 1.13
CA THR A 23 -31.11 -15.50 1.70
C THR A 23 -30.06 -15.70 2.78
N ALA A 24 -30.07 -16.85 3.49
CA ALA A 24 -29.05 -17.16 4.50
C ALA A 24 -27.68 -17.55 3.90
N LEU A 25 -27.63 -17.98 2.64
CA LEU A 25 -26.39 -18.35 1.95
C LEU A 25 -25.64 -17.15 1.34
N LEU A 26 -26.26 -15.97 1.27
CA LEU A 26 -25.62 -14.75 0.75
C LEU A 26 -24.88 -13.94 1.81
N SER A 27 -24.96 -14.32 3.08
CA SER A 27 -24.09 -13.83 4.15
C SER A 27 -22.79 -14.65 4.23
N ALA A 28 -22.19 -14.97 3.09
CA ALA A 28 -20.79 -15.36 3.07
C ALA A 28 -19.98 -14.13 3.48
N CYS A 29 -19.64 -14.05 4.78
CA CYS A 29 -18.70 -13.10 5.33
C CYS A 29 -17.54 -12.94 4.36
N GLN A 30 -17.39 -11.74 3.78
CA GLN A 30 -16.06 -11.28 3.44
C GLN A 30 -15.29 -11.30 4.76
N LYS A 31 -14.46 -12.30 4.93
CA LYS A 31 -13.50 -12.36 6.00
C LYS A 31 -12.57 -11.19 5.73
N GLU A 32 -12.79 -10.06 6.40
CA GLU A 32 -11.79 -9.00 6.42
C GLU A 32 -10.51 -9.67 6.91
N ASP A 33 -9.46 -9.57 6.12
CA ASP A 33 -8.14 -10.05 6.51
C ASP A 33 -7.67 -9.14 7.65
N THR A 34 -7.93 -9.57 8.88
CA THR A 34 -7.50 -8.87 10.11
C THR A 34 -6.08 -9.24 10.49
N THR A 35 -5.34 -9.88 9.59
CA THR A 35 -3.94 -10.24 9.82
C THR A 35 -3.13 -8.97 10.04
N ASP A 36 -2.50 -8.86 11.20
CA ASP A 36 -1.52 -7.81 11.47
C ASP A 36 -0.21 -8.17 10.78
N TYR A 37 0.12 -7.42 9.74
CA TYR A 37 1.33 -7.63 8.97
C TYR A 37 2.57 -6.96 9.57
N THR A 38 2.44 -6.25 10.70
CA THR A 38 3.51 -5.46 11.31
C THR A 38 4.75 -6.29 11.64
N GLU A 39 4.58 -7.43 12.32
CA GLU A 39 5.71 -8.31 12.68
C GLU A 39 6.37 -8.95 11.45
N ARG A 40 5.56 -9.36 10.48
CA ARG A 40 6.06 -9.91 9.20
C ARG A 40 6.89 -8.88 8.45
N ASP A 41 6.37 -7.67 8.30
CA ASP A 41 7.02 -6.60 7.55
C ASP A 41 8.31 -6.15 8.22
N GLU A 42 8.30 -6.06 9.55
CA GLU A 42 9.50 -5.78 10.36
C GLU A 42 10.58 -6.85 10.13
N ALA A 43 10.21 -8.13 10.17
CA ALA A 43 11.13 -9.24 9.92
C ALA A 43 11.69 -9.19 8.49
N LEU A 44 10.85 -8.91 7.48
CA LEU A 44 11.27 -8.77 6.09
C LEU A 44 12.24 -7.59 5.90
N ILE A 45 11.95 -6.43 6.50
CA ILE A 45 12.80 -5.25 6.37
C ILE A 45 14.16 -5.47 7.03
N THR A 46 14.18 -6.02 8.24
CA THR A 46 15.43 -6.28 8.97
C THR A 46 16.29 -7.33 8.29
N ALA A 47 15.68 -8.40 7.75
CA ALA A 47 16.38 -9.39 6.93
C ALA A 47 16.95 -8.74 5.66
N TYR A 48 16.15 -7.94 4.94
CA TYR A 48 16.58 -7.24 3.73
C TYR A 48 17.79 -6.32 3.96
N ILE A 49 17.76 -5.53 5.06
CA ILE A 49 18.88 -4.67 5.45
C ILE A 49 20.15 -5.50 5.67
N LYS A 50 20.05 -6.60 6.41
CA LYS A 50 21.16 -7.49 6.73
C LYS A 50 21.70 -8.18 5.47
N ASP A 51 20.86 -8.80 4.68
CA ASP A 51 21.25 -9.62 3.53
C ASP A 51 21.90 -8.79 2.40
N ASN A 52 21.51 -7.51 2.30
CA ASN A 52 22.07 -6.56 1.34
C ASN A 52 23.21 -5.69 1.93
N ASN A 53 23.66 -5.96 3.16
CA ASN A 53 24.70 -5.20 3.86
C ASN A 53 24.42 -3.70 3.90
N LEU A 54 23.14 -3.30 4.02
CA LEU A 54 22.72 -1.92 4.04
C LEU A 54 22.96 -1.31 5.43
N THR A 55 23.31 -0.02 5.48
CA THR A 55 23.61 0.68 6.74
C THR A 55 22.94 2.05 6.78
N GLY A 56 22.94 2.70 7.95
CA GLY A 56 22.44 4.07 8.11
C GLY A 56 20.92 4.18 8.23
N PHE A 57 20.20 3.08 8.32
CA PHE A 57 18.74 3.11 8.50
C PHE A 57 18.35 3.52 9.92
N GLN A 58 17.39 4.42 10.00
CA GLN A 58 16.69 4.79 11.22
C GLN A 58 15.23 4.32 11.13
N ARG A 59 14.84 3.46 12.08
CA ARG A 59 13.45 3.00 12.20
C ARG A 59 12.61 4.10 12.84
N GLN A 60 11.51 4.46 12.20
CA GLN A 60 10.52 5.38 12.73
C GLN A 60 9.48 4.64 13.58
N PRO A 61 8.77 5.32 14.50
CA PRO A 61 7.74 4.69 15.32
C PRO A 61 6.63 3.98 14.52
N SER A 62 6.36 4.45 13.31
CA SER A 62 5.38 3.87 12.38
C SER A 62 5.84 2.59 11.68
N GLY A 63 7.08 2.14 11.88
CA GLY A 63 7.68 1.01 11.17
C GLY A 63 8.36 1.38 9.85
N LEU A 64 8.31 2.65 9.41
CA LEU A 64 9.09 3.14 8.27
C LEU A 64 10.59 3.13 8.61
N TYR A 65 11.42 2.68 7.68
CA TYR A 65 12.88 2.78 7.77
C TYR A 65 13.40 3.78 6.76
N VAL A 66 14.25 4.70 7.20
CA VAL A 66 14.82 5.78 6.37
C VAL A 66 16.33 5.79 6.51
N ALA A 67 17.05 5.76 5.40
CA ALA A 67 18.49 6.01 5.33
C ALA A 67 18.74 7.22 4.42
N ILE A 68 19.24 8.31 4.99
CA ILE A 68 19.69 9.47 4.20
C ILE A 68 21.08 9.15 3.67
N THR A 69 21.19 8.86 2.38
CA THR A 69 22.44 8.51 1.71
C THR A 69 23.25 9.74 1.30
N GLN A 70 22.56 10.85 1.08
CA GLN A 70 23.15 12.17 0.83
C GLN A 70 22.29 13.22 1.52
N PRO A 71 22.84 13.97 2.48
CA PRO A 71 22.11 15.08 3.07
C PRO A 71 21.92 16.21 2.06
N GLY A 72 20.79 16.90 2.13
CA GLY A 72 20.52 18.11 1.36
C GLY A 72 20.85 19.38 2.14
N THR A 73 20.16 20.47 1.82
CA THR A 73 20.39 21.78 2.44
C THR A 73 19.06 22.43 2.86
N GLY A 74 19.14 23.32 3.87
CA GLY A 74 17.97 24.03 4.40
C GLY A 74 17.12 23.18 5.36
N ALA A 75 15.92 23.67 5.63
CA ALA A 75 14.96 22.97 6.50
C ALA A 75 14.35 21.76 5.79
N ASN A 76 13.93 20.77 6.59
CA ASN A 76 13.15 19.66 6.09
C ASN A 76 11.79 20.13 5.57
N ALA A 77 11.22 19.36 4.65
CA ALA A 77 9.90 19.62 4.10
C ALA A 77 8.81 19.61 5.20
N GLN A 78 7.90 20.56 5.10
CA GLN A 78 6.80 20.70 6.06
C GLN A 78 5.46 20.34 5.40
N THR A 79 4.52 19.86 6.20
CA THR A 79 3.14 19.61 5.75
C THR A 79 2.57 20.85 5.04
N GLY A 80 1.95 20.65 3.89
CA GLY A 80 1.38 21.68 3.04
C GLY A 80 2.35 22.24 1.99
N GLN A 81 3.63 21.94 2.06
CA GLN A 81 4.58 22.34 1.03
C GLN A 81 4.53 21.40 -0.19
N ALA A 82 4.75 21.97 -1.37
CA ALA A 82 4.93 21.18 -2.60
C ALA A 82 6.34 20.62 -2.66
N VAL A 83 6.46 19.30 -2.67
CA VAL A 83 7.72 18.57 -2.82
C VAL A 83 7.82 18.01 -4.22
N SER A 84 8.98 18.18 -4.87
CA SER A 84 9.29 17.53 -6.15
C SER A 84 10.44 16.55 -5.95
N ALA A 85 10.31 15.34 -6.46
CA ALA A 85 11.29 14.28 -6.27
C ALA A 85 11.47 13.41 -7.51
N LEU A 86 12.70 12.95 -7.72
CA LEU A 86 13.01 11.79 -8.54
C LEU A 86 12.94 10.54 -7.67
N TYR A 87 12.57 9.41 -8.26
CA TYR A 87 12.44 8.17 -7.50
C TYR A 87 12.60 6.92 -8.37
N THR A 88 12.91 5.83 -7.69
CA THR A 88 12.75 4.46 -8.20
C THR A 88 12.10 3.62 -7.11
N GLY A 89 10.96 3.03 -7.43
CA GLY A 89 10.20 2.11 -6.56
C GLY A 89 10.41 0.67 -6.99
N GLN A 90 10.72 -0.19 -6.01
CA GLN A 90 10.91 -1.63 -6.25
C GLN A 90 10.36 -2.46 -5.10
N THR A 91 9.97 -3.69 -5.41
CA THR A 91 9.66 -4.73 -4.43
C THR A 91 10.95 -5.33 -3.88
N PHE A 92 10.89 -6.04 -2.75
CA PHE A 92 12.10 -6.60 -2.11
C PHE A 92 12.78 -7.74 -2.87
N ASP A 93 12.12 -8.29 -3.89
CA ASP A 93 12.73 -9.19 -4.87
C ASP A 93 13.54 -8.46 -5.96
N GLY A 94 13.62 -7.12 -5.89
CA GLY A 94 14.39 -6.27 -6.80
C GLY A 94 13.65 -5.86 -8.07
N LYS A 95 12.37 -6.24 -8.23
CA LYS A 95 11.57 -5.85 -9.39
C LYS A 95 11.17 -4.37 -9.29
N VAL A 96 11.69 -3.55 -10.20
CA VAL A 96 11.27 -2.15 -10.34
C VAL A 96 9.87 -2.10 -10.92
N PHE A 97 8.94 -1.45 -10.23
CA PHE A 97 7.55 -1.28 -10.66
C PHE A 97 7.26 0.12 -11.19
N ASP A 98 8.02 1.13 -10.74
CA ASP A 98 7.89 2.50 -11.21
C ASP A 98 9.18 3.31 -10.99
N SER A 99 9.44 4.28 -11.86
CA SER A 99 10.61 5.15 -11.76
C SER A 99 10.40 6.42 -12.57
N SER A 100 10.91 7.55 -12.08
CA SER A 100 10.97 8.80 -12.85
C SER A 100 11.81 8.67 -14.12
N SER A 101 12.72 7.69 -14.21
CA SER A 101 13.47 7.40 -15.44
C SER A 101 12.57 6.98 -16.61
N ASN A 102 11.42 6.36 -16.32
CA ASN A 102 10.42 5.98 -17.32
C ASN A 102 9.71 7.19 -17.95
N ASN A 103 9.85 8.37 -17.33
CA ASN A 103 9.26 9.63 -17.76
C ASN A 103 10.33 10.71 -17.94
N ASN A 104 11.38 10.40 -18.71
CA ASN A 104 12.49 11.31 -19.04
C ASN A 104 13.12 12.00 -17.80
N ASN A 105 13.21 11.32 -16.68
CA ASN A 105 13.65 11.88 -15.39
C ASN A 105 12.84 13.13 -14.97
N THR A 106 11.55 13.16 -15.29
CA THR A 106 10.65 14.21 -14.81
C THR A 106 10.30 13.96 -13.34
N PRO A 107 10.60 14.90 -12.43
CA PRO A 107 10.23 14.73 -11.02
C PRO A 107 8.71 14.66 -10.84
N ILE A 108 8.26 13.75 -9.99
CA ILE A 108 6.88 13.81 -9.46
C ILE A 108 6.77 14.98 -8.48
N SER A 109 5.61 15.66 -8.47
CA SER A 109 5.32 16.72 -7.49
C SER A 109 4.03 16.41 -6.76
N PHE A 110 4.05 16.60 -5.44
CA PHE A 110 2.91 16.37 -4.56
C PHE A 110 2.95 17.35 -3.36
N VAL A 111 1.82 17.57 -2.71
CA VAL A 111 1.73 18.39 -1.49
C VAL A 111 1.87 17.46 -0.29
N LEU A 112 2.91 17.70 0.52
CA LEU A 112 3.26 16.86 1.66
C LEU A 112 2.14 16.83 2.73
N GLY A 113 1.83 15.65 3.23
CA GLY A 113 0.85 15.45 4.30
C GLY A 113 -0.61 15.58 3.87
N GLN A 114 -0.91 15.55 2.56
CA GLN A 114 -2.27 15.64 2.01
C GLN A 114 -2.81 14.30 1.48
N GLY A 115 -2.09 13.19 1.72
CA GLY A 115 -2.51 11.88 1.26
C GLY A 115 -2.54 11.72 -0.27
N GLN A 116 -1.80 12.56 -1.01
CA GLN A 116 -1.66 12.45 -2.47
C GLN A 116 -0.74 11.30 -2.87
N VAL A 117 0.06 10.83 -1.93
CA VAL A 117 1.01 9.72 -2.06
C VAL A 117 0.79 8.73 -0.92
N ILE A 118 1.43 7.57 -0.96
CA ILE A 118 1.36 6.58 0.12
C ILE A 118 1.89 7.17 1.44
N ALA A 119 1.34 6.70 2.57
CA ALA A 119 1.66 7.26 3.89
C ALA A 119 3.16 7.19 4.22
N GLY A 120 3.87 6.17 3.75
CA GLY A 120 5.31 6.05 3.90
C GLY A 120 6.08 7.18 3.20
N TRP A 121 5.57 7.72 2.09
CA TRP A 121 6.15 8.88 1.44
C TRP A 121 5.87 10.16 2.22
N ASP A 122 4.61 10.41 2.64
CA ASP A 122 4.28 11.59 3.45
C ASP A 122 5.14 11.66 4.72
N GLN A 123 5.38 10.52 5.37
CA GLN A 123 6.24 10.47 6.57
C GLN A 123 7.73 10.57 6.21
N GLY A 124 8.18 9.86 5.19
CA GLY A 124 9.59 9.82 4.79
C GLY A 124 10.10 11.17 4.30
N PHE A 125 9.34 11.82 3.42
CA PHE A 125 9.74 13.12 2.87
C PHE A 125 9.72 14.25 3.90
N ALA A 126 8.95 14.15 4.98
CA ALA A 126 9.01 15.09 6.10
C ALA A 126 10.36 15.07 6.85
N LEU A 127 11.18 14.05 6.65
CA LEU A 127 12.53 13.93 7.23
C LEU A 127 13.62 14.46 6.28
N LEU A 128 13.27 14.85 5.05
CA LEU A 128 14.19 15.22 3.99
C LEU A 128 14.14 16.71 3.69
N ASN A 129 15.25 17.25 3.25
CA ASN A 129 15.39 18.61 2.78
C ASN A 129 15.79 18.64 1.28
N LYS A 130 15.81 19.82 0.68
CA LYS A 130 16.13 19.98 -0.75
C LYS A 130 17.54 19.48 -1.06
N GLY A 131 17.64 18.62 -2.07
CA GLY A 131 18.89 17.97 -2.51
C GLY A 131 19.21 16.68 -1.76
N SER A 132 18.40 16.27 -0.76
CA SER A 132 18.59 14.98 -0.09
C SER A 132 18.39 13.83 -1.05
N LYS A 133 19.20 12.76 -0.87
CA LYS A 133 18.92 11.42 -1.38
C LYS A 133 18.73 10.48 -0.21
N ALA A 134 17.75 9.61 -0.32
CA ALA A 134 17.40 8.66 0.74
C ALA A 134 16.89 7.35 0.17
N ILE A 135 16.97 6.31 1.00
CA ILE A 135 16.29 5.04 0.80
C ILE A 135 15.18 4.95 1.84
N LEU A 136 13.97 4.69 1.38
CA LEU A 136 12.81 4.42 2.21
C LEU A 136 12.46 2.94 2.09
N LEU A 137 12.39 2.20 3.22
CA LEU A 137 11.82 0.86 3.27
C LEU A 137 10.48 0.97 3.99
N ILE A 138 9.43 0.71 3.24
CA ILE A 138 8.06 1.05 3.62
C ILE A 138 7.28 -0.23 3.89
N PRO A 139 6.84 -0.48 5.14
CA PRO A 139 5.99 -1.62 5.45
C PRO A 139 4.65 -1.50 4.70
N SER A 140 4.00 -2.63 4.47
CA SER A 140 2.80 -2.72 3.65
C SER A 140 1.66 -1.81 4.12
N GLU A 141 1.52 -1.61 5.44
CA GLU A 141 0.49 -0.74 6.03
C GLU A 141 0.70 0.75 5.72
N LEU A 142 1.92 1.17 5.43
CA LEU A 142 2.24 2.53 4.98
C LEU A 142 2.37 2.65 3.46
N ALA A 143 2.16 1.53 2.73
CA ALA A 143 2.17 1.44 1.28
C ALA A 143 0.73 1.23 0.74
N TYR A 144 0.47 0.13 0.04
CA TYR A 144 -0.81 -0.15 -0.59
C TYR A 144 -1.70 -1.12 0.21
N LYS A 145 -1.25 -1.57 1.39
CA LYS A 145 -1.98 -2.50 2.26
C LYS A 145 -2.39 -3.77 1.50
N GLY A 146 -3.62 -4.21 1.67
CA GLY A 146 -4.19 -5.35 0.96
C GLY A 146 -4.47 -5.12 -0.53
N ALA A 147 -4.28 -3.90 -1.05
CA ALA A 147 -4.45 -3.63 -2.45
C ALA A 147 -3.23 -4.09 -3.28
N SER A 148 -3.50 -4.46 -4.53
CA SER A 148 -2.49 -4.74 -5.56
C SER A 148 -2.70 -3.74 -6.70
N PRO A 149 -2.10 -2.53 -6.65
CA PRO A 149 -2.39 -1.46 -7.60
C PRO A 149 -1.92 -1.78 -9.01
N SER A 150 -1.03 -2.75 -9.16
CA SER A 150 -0.58 -3.27 -10.45
C SER A 150 -0.15 -4.74 -10.30
N SER A 151 -0.03 -5.46 -11.42
CA SER A 151 0.50 -6.84 -11.43
C SER A 151 1.96 -6.94 -10.94
N SER A 152 2.64 -5.82 -10.80
CA SER A 152 4.02 -5.74 -10.31
C SER A 152 4.12 -5.52 -8.80
N ILE A 153 3.03 -5.19 -8.13
CA ILE A 153 2.99 -4.93 -6.68
C ILE A 153 1.97 -5.88 -6.06
N PRO A 154 2.41 -6.96 -5.39
CA PRO A 154 1.50 -7.86 -4.68
C PRO A 154 0.75 -7.15 -3.54
N ALA A 155 -0.39 -7.70 -3.13
CA ALA A 155 -1.05 -7.29 -1.90
C ALA A 155 -0.10 -7.45 -0.71
N HIS A 156 -0.16 -6.53 0.24
CA HIS A 156 0.71 -6.49 1.43
C HIS A 156 2.21 -6.51 1.10
N ALA A 157 2.63 -5.91 -0.02
CA ALA A 157 4.03 -5.80 -0.38
C ALA A 157 4.74 -4.76 0.48
N VAL A 158 5.91 -5.12 1.02
CA VAL A 158 6.90 -4.18 1.54
C VAL A 158 7.65 -3.58 0.36
N LEU A 159 7.87 -2.28 0.37
CA LEU A 159 8.44 -1.55 -0.77
C LEU A 159 9.73 -0.84 -0.42
N ARG A 160 10.63 -0.76 -1.37
CA ARG A 160 11.80 0.10 -1.34
C ARG A 160 11.63 1.24 -2.34
N PHE A 161 11.95 2.45 -1.90
CA PHE A 161 12.09 3.61 -2.76
C PHE A 161 13.46 4.24 -2.56
N ASP A 162 14.19 4.41 -3.65
CA ASP A 162 15.34 5.30 -3.73
C ASP A 162 14.81 6.64 -4.21
N VAL A 163 15.01 7.71 -3.43
CA VAL A 163 14.42 9.03 -3.70
C VAL A 163 15.47 10.14 -3.69
N GLU A 164 15.23 11.19 -4.49
CA GLU A 164 16.01 12.42 -4.50
C GLU A 164 15.06 13.63 -4.49
N VAL A 165 15.15 14.48 -3.47
CA VAL A 165 14.35 15.70 -3.37
C VAL A 165 14.96 16.79 -4.26
N THR A 166 14.29 17.11 -5.35
CA THR A 166 14.79 18.12 -6.31
C THR A 166 14.36 19.53 -5.94
N ASN A 167 13.17 19.70 -5.33
CA ASN A 167 12.67 21.01 -4.92
C ASN A 167 11.64 20.91 -3.78
N ILE A 168 11.55 21.98 -2.96
CA ILE A 168 10.53 22.21 -1.94
C ILE A 168 10.06 23.67 -2.07
N LYS A 169 8.74 23.88 -2.10
CA LYS A 169 8.10 25.21 -2.22
C LYS A 169 7.01 25.39 -1.19
#